data_b99fc5932ca5b9fbe58756f567483d32
#
_entry.id   b99fc5932ca5b9fbe58756f567483d32
#
_cell.length_a   1.000
_cell.length_b   1.000
_cell.length_c   1.000
_cell.angle_alpha   90.00
_cell.angle_beta   90.00
_cell.angle_gamma   90.00
#
_symmetry.space_group_name_H-M   'P 1'
#
loop_
_entity.id
_entity.type
_entity.pdbx_description
1 polymer ?
#
loop_
_entity_poly.entity_id
_entity_poly.type
_entity_poly.pdbx_seq_one_letter_code
_entity_poly.pdbx_strand_id
1 'polypeptide(L)'
;GDGFEASLHLLQPGRDLCVWFLGDAARLPGDAVASLQRARAAGVRVEAWSESSAAALNARGTGRDHLVIDALLGRGLGRAAEGRIAGAIEAINRSGAQVLAVDLPSGLPADTGAIATGAACVRADATLALLSLAPGLFTAHGRDAAGRIWWDDLAVSVCDEPPVAWLNTPQPGTATPLQRRHARHKGSFGDVRVVGGAAS
;
A
#
# COMPACT_ATOMS: atom_id res chain seq x y z
N GLY A 1 10.08 -1.97 11.47
CA GLY A 1 11.16 -2.22 10.55
C GLY A 1 11.22 -1.17 9.46
N ASP A 2 10.67 -1.50 8.34
CA ASP A 2 10.92 -0.83 7.04
C ASP A 2 10.63 0.67 7.02
N GLY A 3 9.57 1.11 7.69
CA GLY A 3 9.25 2.53 7.79
C GLY A 3 10.32 3.35 8.54
N PHE A 4 10.95 2.79 9.57
CA PHE A 4 12.06 3.45 10.26
C PHE A 4 13.33 3.48 9.39
N GLU A 5 13.63 2.39 8.68
CA GLU A 5 14.76 2.37 7.74
C GLU A 5 14.55 3.36 6.59
N ALA A 6 13.38 3.38 5.99
CA ALA A 6 13.04 4.36 4.96
C ALA A 6 13.25 5.80 5.45
N SER A 7 12.88 6.09 6.71
CA SER A 7 13.05 7.43 7.27
C SER A 7 14.52 7.85 7.38
N LEU A 8 15.43 6.92 7.65
CA LEU A 8 16.88 7.20 7.68
C LEU A 8 17.40 7.64 6.32
N HIS A 9 17.00 6.94 5.26
CA HIS A 9 17.42 7.26 3.89
C HIS A 9 16.79 8.54 3.35
N LEU A 10 15.64 8.92 3.89
CA LEU A 10 14.91 10.12 3.48
C LEU A 10 15.29 11.37 4.28
N LEU A 11 16.03 11.20 5.39
CA LEU A 11 16.45 12.31 6.23
C LEU A 11 17.47 13.19 5.47
N GLN A 12 17.08 14.41 5.17
CA GLN A 12 17.92 15.40 4.48
C GLN A 12 17.72 16.78 5.08
N PRO A 13 18.75 17.65 5.08
CA PRO A 13 18.60 19.04 5.50
C PRO A 13 17.49 19.75 4.72
N GLY A 14 16.60 20.45 5.44
CA GLY A 14 15.48 21.18 4.84
C GLY A 14 14.26 20.35 4.49
N ARG A 15 14.29 19.03 4.66
CA ARG A 15 13.10 18.17 4.48
C ARG A 15 12.36 18.03 5.79
N ASP A 16 11.05 18.38 5.81
CA ASP A 16 10.18 18.10 6.95
C ASP A 16 9.79 16.61 6.92
N LEU A 17 10.44 15.83 7.77
CA LEU A 17 10.22 14.38 7.91
C LEU A 17 9.72 14.08 9.31
N CYS A 18 8.59 13.39 9.41
CA CYS A 18 8.04 12.88 10.65
C CYS A 18 7.58 11.44 10.48
N VAL A 19 7.96 10.58 11.40
CA VAL A 19 7.43 9.22 11.51
C VAL A 19 6.35 9.21 12.58
N TRP A 20 5.12 8.94 12.19
CA TRP A 20 4.03 8.68 13.13
C TRP A 20 3.95 7.19 13.43
N PHE A 21 4.32 6.83 14.64
CA PHE A 21 4.37 5.45 15.08
C PHE A 21 3.05 5.03 15.72
N LEU A 22 2.41 4.04 15.12
CA LEU A 22 1.15 3.46 15.58
C LEU A 22 1.41 2.08 16.15
N GLY A 23 1.68 2.00 17.44
CA GLY A 23 1.98 0.75 18.12
C GLY A 23 2.53 0.98 19.52
N ASP A 24 2.94 -0.09 20.14
CA ASP A 24 3.64 -0.09 21.43
C ASP A 24 5.13 -0.44 21.17
N ALA A 25 6.02 0.48 21.51
CA ALA A 25 7.45 0.28 21.32
C ALA A 25 7.99 -0.91 22.12
N ALA A 26 7.36 -1.25 23.25
CA ALA A 26 7.74 -2.39 24.07
C ALA A 26 7.40 -3.75 23.42
N ARG A 27 6.53 -3.74 22.42
CA ARG A 27 6.08 -4.94 21.69
C ARG A 27 6.71 -5.09 20.30
N LEU A 28 7.63 -4.20 19.94
CA LEU A 28 8.34 -4.31 18.66
C LEU A 28 9.28 -5.51 18.68
N PRO A 29 9.39 -6.25 17.55
CA PRO A 29 10.48 -7.22 17.35
C PRO A 29 11.85 -6.55 17.45
N GLY A 30 12.87 -7.31 17.82
CA GLY A 30 14.21 -6.80 18.06
C GLY A 30 14.78 -5.95 16.92
N ASP A 31 14.59 -6.41 15.68
CA ASP A 31 15.06 -5.68 14.48
C ASP A 31 14.36 -4.33 14.33
N ALA A 32 13.04 -4.27 14.58
CA ALA A 32 12.30 -3.03 14.54
C ALA A 32 12.66 -2.07 15.67
N VAL A 33 13.02 -2.61 16.87
CA VAL A 33 13.57 -1.80 17.97
C VAL A 33 14.90 -1.18 17.55
N ALA A 34 15.81 -1.96 16.94
CA ALA A 34 17.10 -1.46 16.48
C ALA A 34 16.90 -0.36 15.40
N SER A 35 16.00 -0.55 14.45
CA SER A 35 15.67 0.44 13.42
C SER A 35 15.10 1.73 14.02
N LEU A 36 14.20 1.62 15.00
CA LEU A 36 13.66 2.77 15.74
C LEU A 36 14.75 3.55 16.48
N GLN A 37 15.67 2.84 17.13
CA GLN A 37 16.80 3.45 17.85
C GLN A 37 17.74 4.19 16.88
N ARG A 38 18.07 3.59 15.73
CA ARG A 38 18.87 4.24 14.69
C ARG A 38 18.18 5.50 14.15
N ALA A 39 16.88 5.43 13.85
CA ALA A 39 16.13 6.56 13.36
C ALA A 39 16.15 7.74 14.35
N ARG A 40 15.92 7.46 15.64
CA ARG A 40 15.99 8.48 16.70
C ARG A 40 17.38 9.06 16.88
N ALA A 41 18.41 8.22 16.87
CA ALA A 41 19.81 8.64 16.99
C ALA A 41 20.26 9.52 15.83
N ALA A 42 19.71 9.29 14.62
CA ALA A 42 19.95 10.12 13.45
C ALA A 42 19.16 11.44 13.45
N GLY A 43 18.27 11.67 14.43
CA GLY A 43 17.48 12.90 14.53
C GLY A 43 16.12 12.83 13.80
N VAL A 44 15.66 11.66 13.38
CA VAL A 44 14.30 11.51 12.82
C VAL A 44 13.27 11.81 13.93
N ARG A 45 12.33 12.71 13.64
CA ARG A 45 11.21 13.00 14.53
C ARG A 45 10.22 11.82 14.51
N VAL A 46 10.15 11.09 15.63
CA VAL A 46 9.26 9.94 15.79
C VAL A 46 8.23 10.25 16.87
N GLU A 47 6.98 10.36 16.49
CA GLU A 47 5.85 10.72 17.32
C GLU A 47 4.83 9.58 17.38
N ALA A 48 4.10 9.47 18.49
CA ALA A 48 2.99 8.54 18.56
C ALA A 48 1.82 9.00 17.69
N TRP A 49 1.23 8.08 16.96
CA TRP A 49 0.00 8.37 16.21
C TRP A 49 -1.16 8.75 17.13
N SER A 50 -1.85 9.83 16.80
CA SER A 50 -2.99 10.38 17.52
C SER A 50 -3.99 11.05 16.57
N GLU A 51 -5.09 11.53 17.09
CA GLU A 51 -6.06 12.33 16.33
C GLU A 51 -5.43 13.63 15.81
N SER A 52 -4.52 14.23 16.58
CA SER A 52 -3.77 15.41 16.12
C SER A 52 -2.82 15.08 14.96
N SER A 53 -2.24 13.88 14.92
CA SER A 53 -1.45 13.42 13.78
C SER A 53 -2.31 13.27 12.51
N ALA A 54 -3.51 12.71 12.66
CA ALA A 54 -4.47 12.58 11.55
C ALA A 54 -4.91 13.98 11.04
N ALA A 55 -5.18 14.92 11.96
CA ALA A 55 -5.51 16.29 11.60
C ALA A 55 -4.34 16.99 10.89
N ALA A 56 -3.12 16.84 11.40
CA ALA A 56 -1.91 17.40 10.80
C ALA A 56 -1.64 16.83 9.39
N LEU A 57 -1.88 15.53 9.18
CA LEU A 57 -1.77 14.89 7.88
C LEU A 57 -2.76 15.51 6.87
N ASN A 58 -4.01 15.68 7.28
CA ASN A 58 -5.05 16.26 6.41
C ASN A 58 -4.90 17.77 6.20
N ALA A 59 -4.31 18.50 7.15
CA ALA A 59 -4.11 19.96 7.06
C ALA A 59 -2.96 20.35 6.13
N ARG A 60 -2.06 19.45 5.78
CA ARG A 60 -0.92 19.71 4.87
C ARG A 60 -1.34 19.98 3.42
N GLY A 61 -2.62 19.87 3.12
CA GLY A 61 -3.20 20.17 1.81
C GLY A 61 -3.09 19.04 0.81
N THR A 62 -3.90 19.15 -0.24
CA THR A 62 -3.90 18.23 -1.38
C THR A 62 -2.81 18.69 -2.35
N GLY A 63 -1.71 18.00 -2.45
CA GLY A 63 -0.68 18.35 -3.40
C GLY A 63 0.39 17.28 -3.56
N ARG A 64 1.06 17.32 -4.71
CA ARG A 64 2.17 16.39 -5.03
C ARG A 64 3.44 16.68 -4.21
N ASP A 65 3.41 17.73 -3.38
CA ASP A 65 4.54 18.15 -2.54
C ASP A 65 4.64 17.34 -1.24
N HIS A 66 3.64 16.52 -0.94
CA HIS A 66 3.61 15.67 0.24
C HIS A 66 3.57 14.21 -0.15
N LEU A 67 4.48 13.43 0.44
CA LEU A 67 4.54 11.98 0.31
C LEU A 67 4.22 11.35 1.66
N VAL A 68 3.28 10.43 1.67
CA VAL A 68 3.01 9.52 2.77
C VAL A 68 3.61 8.17 2.44
N ILE A 69 4.42 7.65 3.36
CA ILE A 69 4.93 6.28 3.28
C ILE A 69 4.09 5.42 4.21
N ASP A 70 3.31 4.53 3.62
CA ASP A 70 2.53 3.53 4.34
C ASP A 70 3.41 2.33 4.65
N ALA A 71 3.77 2.19 5.91
CA ALA A 71 4.51 1.06 6.47
C ALA A 71 3.84 0.56 7.77
N LEU A 72 2.49 0.62 7.83
CA LEU A 72 1.71 0.21 9.00
C LEU A 72 1.63 -1.30 9.13
N LEU A 73 1.29 -2.00 8.05
CA LEU A 73 1.08 -3.44 7.99
C LEU A 73 1.71 -4.01 6.71
N GLY A 74 2.37 -5.16 6.84
CA GLY A 74 2.88 -5.95 5.72
C GLY A 74 2.09 -7.26 5.53
N ARG A 75 2.76 -8.29 4.98
CA ARG A 75 2.15 -9.59 4.63
C ARG A 75 1.54 -10.37 5.80
N GLY A 76 1.89 -10.06 7.03
CA GLY A 76 1.39 -10.75 8.22
C GLY A 76 -0.08 -10.45 8.59
N LEU A 77 -0.85 -9.83 7.70
CA LEU A 77 -2.23 -9.47 7.96
C LEU A 77 -3.15 -10.71 7.91
N GLY A 78 -3.42 -11.31 9.06
CA GLY A 78 -4.35 -12.44 9.18
C GLY A 78 -5.82 -12.04 9.38
N ARG A 79 -6.13 -10.75 9.53
CA ARG A 79 -7.48 -10.22 9.77
C ARG A 79 -7.62 -8.79 9.26
N ALA A 80 -8.84 -8.32 9.08
CA ALA A 80 -9.10 -6.93 8.67
C ALA A 80 -8.46 -5.91 9.63
N ALA A 81 -8.01 -4.78 9.10
CA ALA A 81 -7.53 -3.67 9.90
C ALA A 81 -8.69 -3.03 10.67
N GLU A 82 -8.55 -2.91 12.00
CA GLU A 82 -9.59 -2.42 12.89
C GLU A 82 -9.07 -1.31 13.82
N GLY A 83 -9.97 -0.60 14.47
CA GLY A 83 -9.67 0.39 15.50
C GLY A 83 -8.72 1.49 15.01
N ARG A 84 -7.64 1.74 15.76
CA ARG A 84 -6.67 2.80 15.46
C ARG A 84 -5.97 2.63 14.11
N ILE A 85 -5.73 1.39 13.69
CA ILE A 85 -5.10 1.10 12.40
C ILE A 85 -6.07 1.47 11.27
N ALA A 86 -7.33 1.08 11.35
CA ALA A 86 -8.34 1.48 10.37
C ALA A 86 -8.48 3.01 10.28
N GLY A 87 -8.50 3.70 11.43
CA GLY A 87 -8.54 5.16 11.48
C GLY A 87 -7.32 5.82 10.84
N ALA A 88 -6.13 5.25 10.99
CA ALA A 88 -4.92 5.72 10.32
C ALA A 88 -4.99 5.52 8.79
N ILE A 89 -5.42 4.34 8.34
CA ILE A 89 -5.65 4.05 6.92
C ILE A 89 -6.63 5.05 6.30
N GLU A 90 -7.73 5.32 6.98
CA GLU A 90 -8.71 6.29 6.51
C GLU A 90 -8.16 7.72 6.45
N ALA A 91 -7.32 8.12 7.42
CA ALA A 91 -6.66 9.41 7.41
C ALA A 91 -5.68 9.52 6.23
N ILE A 92 -4.90 8.48 5.95
CA ILE A 92 -4.02 8.41 4.78
C ILE A 92 -4.84 8.57 3.49
N ASN A 93 -5.91 7.82 3.34
CA ASN A 93 -6.75 7.87 2.13
C ASN A 93 -7.46 9.22 1.92
N ARG A 94 -7.69 9.99 3.00
CA ARG A 94 -8.28 11.34 2.94
C ARG A 94 -7.27 12.46 2.78
N SER A 95 -5.99 12.21 3.01
CA SER A 95 -4.97 13.25 3.04
C SER A 95 -4.75 13.97 1.70
N GLY A 96 -5.08 13.33 0.58
CA GLY A 96 -4.80 13.83 -0.76
C GLY A 96 -3.31 13.88 -1.11
N ALA A 97 -2.43 13.40 -0.24
CA ALA A 97 -1.00 13.24 -0.51
C ALA A 97 -0.74 12.10 -1.48
N GLN A 98 0.44 12.09 -2.10
CA GLN A 98 0.93 10.89 -2.77
C GLN A 98 1.23 9.81 -1.73
N VAL A 99 0.84 8.57 -2.01
CA VAL A 99 1.02 7.44 -1.09
C VAL A 99 1.92 6.38 -1.72
N LEU A 100 3.01 6.08 -1.05
CA LEU A 100 3.88 4.94 -1.34
C LEU A 100 3.68 3.89 -0.26
N ALA A 101 3.15 2.73 -0.63
CA ALA A 101 3.08 1.58 0.26
C ALA A 101 4.37 0.78 0.22
N VAL A 102 4.86 0.37 1.39
CA VAL A 102 6.02 -0.51 1.53
C VAL A 102 5.52 -1.92 1.75
N ASP A 103 6.02 -2.86 0.95
CA ASP A 103 5.64 -4.27 0.85
C ASP A 103 4.23 -4.47 0.28
N LEU A 104 3.20 -3.97 0.93
CA LEU A 104 1.79 -4.04 0.55
C LEU A 104 1.03 -2.81 1.05
N PRO A 105 0.00 -2.33 0.33
CA PRO A 105 -0.95 -1.39 0.93
C PRO A 105 -1.53 -1.96 2.21
N SER A 106 -1.42 -1.21 3.32
CA SER A 106 -1.92 -1.66 4.61
C SER A 106 -3.41 -1.97 4.58
N GLY A 107 -3.77 -3.17 5.00
CA GLY A 107 -5.13 -3.69 4.92
C GLY A 107 -5.43 -4.55 3.69
N LEU A 108 -4.49 -4.67 2.74
CA LEU A 108 -4.64 -5.56 1.59
C LEU A 108 -4.23 -6.99 1.95
N PRO A 109 -5.10 -8.01 1.78
CA PRO A 109 -4.71 -9.41 1.93
C PRO A 109 -3.69 -9.85 0.88
N ALA A 110 -2.51 -10.31 1.33
CA ALA A 110 -1.37 -10.62 0.48
C ALA A 110 -1.65 -11.73 -0.56
N ASP A 111 -2.41 -12.75 -0.18
CA ASP A 111 -2.63 -13.92 -1.02
C ASP A 111 -3.78 -13.72 -2.02
N THR A 112 -4.80 -12.97 -1.65
CA THR A 112 -6.05 -12.90 -2.41
C THR A 112 -6.38 -11.52 -2.97
N GLY A 113 -5.85 -10.45 -2.37
CA GLY A 113 -6.25 -9.09 -2.69
C GLY A 113 -7.72 -8.78 -2.41
N ALA A 114 -8.45 -9.70 -1.77
CA ALA A 114 -9.89 -9.59 -1.53
C ALA A 114 -10.16 -8.86 -0.21
N ILE A 115 -10.43 -7.58 -0.26
CA ILE A 115 -10.79 -6.77 0.90
C ILE A 115 -12.23 -7.07 1.30
N ALA A 116 -12.47 -7.40 2.58
CA ALA A 116 -13.80 -7.62 3.10
C ALA A 116 -14.63 -6.32 3.03
N THR A 117 -15.95 -6.46 2.86
CA THR A 117 -16.85 -5.31 2.81
C THR A 117 -16.72 -4.46 4.08
N GLY A 118 -16.46 -3.17 3.89
CA GLY A 118 -16.27 -2.21 5.00
C GLY A 118 -14.90 -2.25 5.67
N ALA A 119 -13.99 -3.15 5.27
CA ALA A 119 -12.64 -3.16 5.79
C ALA A 119 -11.80 -2.04 5.20
N ALA A 120 -10.94 -1.43 6.04
CA ALA A 120 -10.04 -0.37 5.64
C ALA A 120 -8.82 -0.93 4.89
N CYS A 121 -8.48 -0.30 3.77
CA CYS A 121 -7.27 -0.57 3.01
C CYS A 121 -6.70 0.73 2.44
N VAL A 122 -5.39 0.89 2.49
CA VAL A 122 -4.70 2.03 1.89
C VAL A 122 -4.85 1.97 0.36
N ARG A 123 -5.08 3.13 -0.24
CA ARG A 123 -5.04 3.33 -1.69
C ARG A 123 -3.72 4.01 -2.04
N ALA A 124 -2.77 3.23 -2.48
CA ALA A 124 -1.45 3.73 -2.82
C ALA A 124 -1.38 4.22 -4.27
N ASP A 125 -0.59 5.26 -4.52
CA ASP A 125 -0.20 5.67 -5.88
C ASP A 125 0.90 4.75 -6.42
N ALA A 126 1.73 4.24 -5.50
CA ALA A 126 2.76 3.26 -5.80
C ALA A 126 2.94 2.28 -4.63
N THR A 127 3.39 1.08 -4.94
CA THR A 127 3.78 0.06 -3.96
C THR A 127 5.18 -0.44 -4.27
N LEU A 128 6.06 -0.43 -3.28
CA LEU A 128 7.35 -1.09 -3.34
C LEU A 128 7.25 -2.46 -2.67
N ALA A 129 7.03 -3.51 -3.46
CA ALA A 129 7.03 -4.88 -2.98
C ALA A 129 8.45 -5.34 -2.67
N LEU A 130 8.65 -5.97 -1.53
CA LEU A 130 9.94 -6.41 -1.02
C LEU A 130 10.04 -7.93 -1.10
N LEU A 131 11.24 -8.44 -1.42
CA LEU A 131 11.63 -9.86 -1.53
C LEU A 131 10.88 -10.61 -2.63
N SER A 132 9.58 -10.62 -2.64
CA SER A 132 8.78 -11.31 -3.65
C SER A 132 7.44 -10.59 -3.90
N LEU A 133 6.86 -10.79 -5.06
CA LEU A 133 5.56 -10.23 -5.41
C LEU A 133 4.44 -11.05 -4.76
N ALA A 134 3.55 -10.39 -4.02
CA ALA A 134 2.39 -11.05 -3.45
C ALA A 134 1.26 -11.14 -4.49
N PRO A 135 0.57 -12.30 -4.62
CA PRO A 135 -0.54 -12.46 -5.55
C PRO A 135 -1.64 -11.41 -5.36
N GLY A 136 -1.90 -11.02 -4.11
CA GLY A 136 -2.92 -10.03 -3.76
C GLY A 136 -2.73 -8.65 -4.40
N LEU A 137 -1.51 -8.28 -4.79
CA LEU A 137 -1.25 -7.02 -5.52
C LEU A 137 -1.90 -7.01 -6.91
N PHE A 138 -2.07 -8.18 -7.52
CA PHE A 138 -2.51 -8.35 -8.90
C PHE A 138 -3.92 -8.91 -9.02
N THR A 139 -4.55 -9.26 -7.92
CA THR A 139 -5.87 -9.90 -7.86
C THR A 139 -6.90 -9.03 -7.15
N ALA A 140 -8.16 -9.25 -7.42
CA ALA A 140 -9.30 -8.60 -6.78
C ALA A 140 -9.11 -7.07 -6.59
N HIS A 141 -9.21 -6.56 -5.35
CA HIS A 141 -9.06 -5.14 -5.01
C HIS A 141 -7.61 -4.65 -5.06
N GLY A 142 -6.61 -5.56 -5.00
CA GLY A 142 -5.20 -5.18 -5.04
C GLY A 142 -4.84 -4.40 -6.30
N ARG A 143 -5.45 -4.72 -7.43
CA ARG A 143 -5.28 -4.00 -8.70
C ARG A 143 -5.74 -2.55 -8.67
N ASP A 144 -6.64 -2.21 -7.73
CA ASP A 144 -7.12 -0.83 -7.53
C ASP A 144 -6.41 -0.14 -6.36
N ALA A 145 -5.86 -0.91 -5.42
CA ALA A 145 -5.25 -0.39 -4.19
C ALA A 145 -3.73 -0.19 -4.28
N ALA A 146 -3.03 -1.00 -5.10
CA ALA A 146 -1.57 -1.03 -5.12
C ALA A 146 -0.90 0.08 -5.95
N GLY A 147 -1.66 0.74 -6.84
CA GLY A 147 -1.09 1.73 -7.75
C GLY A 147 -0.03 1.13 -8.67
N ARG A 148 1.06 1.88 -8.91
CA ARG A 148 2.21 1.38 -9.68
C ARG A 148 3.06 0.48 -8.79
N ILE A 149 3.28 -0.76 -9.20
CA ILE A 149 4.06 -1.74 -8.45
C ILE A 149 5.51 -1.70 -8.88
N TRP A 150 6.40 -1.53 -7.89
CA TRP A 150 7.85 -1.72 -7.98
C TRP A 150 8.23 -2.91 -7.15
N TRP A 151 9.30 -3.59 -7.51
CA TRP A 151 9.79 -4.76 -6.79
C TRP A 151 11.29 -4.67 -6.57
N ASP A 152 11.71 -5.04 -5.36
CA ASP A 152 13.10 -5.15 -4.95
C ASP A 152 13.30 -6.47 -4.20
N ASP A 153 14.23 -7.28 -4.66
CA ASP A 153 14.57 -8.56 -4.05
C ASP A 153 15.49 -8.41 -2.83
N LEU A 154 15.89 -7.20 -2.50
CA LEU A 154 16.83 -6.87 -1.42
C LEU A 154 18.16 -7.63 -1.53
N ALA A 155 18.55 -8.01 -2.74
CA ALA A 155 19.73 -8.83 -3.05
C ALA A 155 19.73 -10.18 -2.31
N VAL A 156 18.56 -10.70 -1.95
CA VAL A 156 18.38 -12.04 -1.38
C VAL A 156 18.24 -13.04 -2.52
N SER A 157 19.02 -14.11 -2.47
CA SER A 157 18.91 -15.19 -3.46
C SER A 157 17.51 -15.81 -3.43
N VAL A 158 16.94 -16.00 -4.62
CA VAL A 158 15.63 -16.65 -4.78
C VAL A 158 15.72 -18.07 -4.20
N CYS A 159 14.73 -18.48 -3.42
CA CYS A 159 14.62 -19.87 -2.98
C CYS A 159 14.24 -20.77 -4.18
N ASP A 160 14.61 -22.04 -4.11
CA ASP A 160 14.32 -23.03 -5.17
C ASP A 160 12.84 -23.46 -5.23
N GLU A 161 11.98 -22.85 -4.43
CA GLU A 161 10.54 -23.14 -4.42
C GLU A 161 9.87 -22.61 -5.71
N PRO A 162 9.01 -23.39 -6.35
CA PRO A 162 8.31 -22.96 -7.54
C PRO A 162 7.36 -21.79 -7.20
N PRO A 163 7.19 -20.82 -8.13
CA PRO A 163 6.26 -19.72 -7.90
C PRO A 163 4.81 -20.24 -7.83
N VAL A 164 3.99 -19.63 -6.96
CA VAL A 164 2.57 -19.96 -6.82
C VAL A 164 1.73 -19.50 -8.02
N ALA A 165 2.23 -18.54 -8.79
CA ALA A 165 1.59 -18.00 -9.98
C ALA A 165 2.59 -17.30 -10.88
N TRP A 166 2.23 -17.12 -12.14
CA TRP A 166 3.01 -16.38 -13.14
C TRP A 166 2.31 -15.07 -13.46
N LEU A 167 3.05 -13.96 -13.41
CA LEU A 167 2.54 -12.67 -13.85
C LEU A 167 2.65 -12.55 -15.36
N ASN A 168 1.50 -12.53 -16.04
CA ASN A 168 1.45 -12.27 -17.47
C ASN A 168 1.47 -10.75 -17.70
N THR A 169 2.54 -10.24 -18.29
CA THR A 169 2.65 -8.83 -18.67
C THR A 169 2.04 -8.63 -20.07
N PRO A 170 1.12 -7.65 -20.25
CA PRO A 170 0.62 -7.31 -21.57
C PRO A 170 1.77 -6.91 -22.51
N GLN A 171 1.74 -7.36 -23.74
CA GLN A 171 2.70 -6.90 -24.75
C GLN A 171 2.49 -5.38 -24.98
N PRO A 172 3.57 -4.60 -25.17
CA PRO A 172 3.45 -3.19 -25.51
C PRO A 172 2.58 -3.00 -26.76
N GLY A 173 1.57 -2.15 -26.66
CA GLY A 173 0.68 -1.79 -27.79
C GLY A 173 -0.71 -2.43 -27.79
N THR A 174 -1.07 -3.30 -26.85
CA THR A 174 -2.34 -4.03 -26.89
C THR A 174 -3.44 -3.50 -25.97
N ALA A 175 -3.21 -2.47 -25.16
CA ALA A 175 -4.22 -1.98 -24.24
C ALA A 175 -4.41 -0.47 -24.32
N THR A 176 -5.61 -0.05 -24.66
CA THR A 176 -6.09 1.30 -24.33
C THR A 176 -6.42 1.32 -22.84
N PRO A 177 -5.80 2.17 -22.01
CA PRO A 177 -6.13 2.26 -20.60
C PRO A 177 -7.54 2.82 -20.44
N LEU A 178 -8.51 1.97 -20.20
CA LEU A 178 -9.78 2.41 -19.69
C LEU A 178 -9.58 2.66 -18.19
N GLN A 179 -9.78 3.88 -17.73
CA GLN A 179 -9.77 4.24 -16.29
C GLN A 179 -10.97 3.60 -15.57
N ARG A 180 -10.93 2.29 -15.41
CA ARG A 180 -11.99 1.51 -14.76
C ARG A 180 -11.40 0.77 -13.58
N ARG A 181 -12.13 0.74 -12.47
CA ARG A 181 -11.77 -0.12 -11.33
C ARG A 181 -11.78 -1.58 -11.77
N HIS A 182 -10.80 -2.36 -11.34
CA HIS A 182 -10.65 -3.76 -11.73
C HIS A 182 -11.55 -4.70 -10.91
N ALA A 183 -11.75 -4.43 -9.61
CA ALA A 183 -12.62 -5.22 -8.75
C ALA A 183 -14.10 -4.96 -9.05
N ARG A 184 -14.59 -5.50 -10.17
CA ARG A 184 -15.96 -5.34 -10.65
C ARG A 184 -16.50 -6.63 -11.25
N HIS A 185 -17.82 -6.74 -11.32
CA HIS A 185 -18.52 -7.85 -11.99
C HIS A 185 -19.21 -7.35 -13.29
N LYS A 186 -19.65 -8.30 -14.12
CA LYS A 186 -20.26 -8.01 -15.43
C LYS A 186 -21.39 -6.99 -15.39
N GLY A 187 -22.23 -7.00 -14.36
CA GLY A 187 -23.34 -6.06 -14.20
C GLY A 187 -22.93 -4.63 -13.83
N SER A 188 -21.63 -4.38 -13.48
CA SER A 188 -21.16 -3.02 -13.16
C SER A 188 -21.00 -2.12 -14.38
N PHE A 189 -21.04 -2.66 -15.59
CA PHE A 189 -20.82 -1.94 -16.85
C PHE A 189 -22.06 -1.81 -17.71
N GLY A 190 -23.22 -2.16 -17.18
CA GLY A 190 -24.49 -2.18 -17.91
C GLY A 190 -24.66 -3.44 -18.76
N ASP A 191 -25.77 -3.48 -19.46
CA ASP A 191 -26.17 -4.58 -20.36
C ASP A 191 -25.99 -4.17 -21.80
N VAL A 192 -25.43 -5.06 -22.60
CA VAL A 192 -25.41 -4.93 -24.06
C VAL A 192 -26.47 -5.87 -24.64
N ARG A 193 -27.44 -5.29 -25.35
CA ARG A 193 -28.43 -6.06 -26.11
C ARG A 193 -28.04 -6.06 -27.58
N VAL A 194 -27.91 -7.24 -28.13
CA VAL A 194 -27.70 -7.43 -29.57
C VAL A 194 -29.04 -7.85 -30.17
N VAL A 195 -29.57 -7.04 -31.07
CA VAL A 195 -30.76 -7.36 -31.82
C VAL A 195 -30.34 -7.66 -33.26
N GLY A 196 -30.53 -8.86 -33.69
CA GLY A 196 -30.19 -9.31 -35.05
C GLY A 196 -31.14 -10.39 -35.49
N GLY A 197 -31.38 -10.49 -36.75
CA GLY A 197 -32.16 -11.53 -37.40
C GLY A 197 -31.94 -11.49 -38.91
N ALA A 198 -31.93 -12.65 -39.55
CA ALA A 198 -31.94 -12.74 -40.98
C ALA A 198 -33.42 -12.60 -41.45
N ALA A 199 -33.68 -11.77 -42.42
CA ALA A 199 -34.92 -11.83 -43.17
C ALA A 199 -34.83 -13.09 -44.05
N SER A 200 -35.77 -14.00 -43.87
CA SER A 200 -36.00 -15.17 -44.75
C SER A 200 -36.76 -14.79 -45.98
#